data_7fbae14b3f717bde49ac940166ffcc30
#
_entry.id   7fbae14b3f717bde49ac940166ffcc30
#
_cell.length_a   1.000
_cell.length_b   1.000
_cell.length_c   1.000
_cell.angle_alpha   90.00
_cell.angle_beta   90.00
_cell.angle_gamma   90.00
#
_symmetry.space_group_name_H-M   'P 1'
#
loop_
_entity.id
_entity.type
_entity.pdbx_description
1 polymer ?
#
loop_
_entity_poly.entity_id
_entity_poly.type
_entity_poly.pdbx_seq_one_letter_code
_entity_poly.pdbx_strand_id
1 'polypeptide(L)'
;MTVTDDMVNGHAIGHGGYTFTLADSAFAFACNSYNRVTVAAGAEIRFRAPTRLGDVLTATAAEREREGRDGTYDISVSTTDGTVVATFVGRSKEIGGVLFEVNADA
;
A
#
# COMPACT_ATOMS: atom_id res chain seq x y z
N MET A 1 -9.29 -5.82 3.21
CA MET A 1 -9.73 -6.54 1.99
C MET A 1 -9.96 -8.00 2.33
N THR A 2 -11.08 -8.53 1.90
CA THR A 2 -11.39 -9.95 2.06
C THR A 2 -11.06 -10.70 0.78
N VAL A 3 -10.37 -11.82 0.90
CA VAL A 3 -10.03 -12.68 -0.25
C VAL A 3 -11.29 -13.41 -0.69
N THR A 4 -11.76 -13.15 -1.90
CA THR A 4 -12.96 -13.74 -2.50
C THR A 4 -12.59 -14.80 -3.54
N ASP A 5 -13.58 -15.55 -4.05
CA ASP A 5 -13.36 -16.64 -5.01
C ASP A 5 -12.59 -16.22 -6.26
N ASP A 6 -12.88 -15.03 -6.79
CA ASP A 6 -12.24 -14.51 -8.00
C ASP A 6 -10.83 -13.97 -7.76
N MET A 7 -10.37 -13.94 -6.51
CA MET A 7 -9.02 -13.51 -6.14
C MET A 7 -8.06 -14.67 -5.93
N VAL A 8 -8.54 -15.91 -5.99
CA VAL A 8 -7.70 -17.09 -5.77
C VAL A 8 -7.32 -17.76 -7.09
N ASN A 9 -6.15 -18.39 -7.09
CA ASN A 9 -5.70 -19.18 -8.24
C ASN A 9 -6.19 -20.63 -8.13
N GLY A 10 -5.80 -21.49 -9.08
CA GLY A 10 -6.23 -22.88 -9.11
C GLY A 10 -5.81 -23.73 -7.91
N HIS A 11 -4.99 -23.22 -7.02
CA HIS A 11 -4.54 -23.88 -5.79
C HIS A 11 -5.24 -23.34 -4.53
N ALA A 12 -6.30 -22.55 -4.70
CA ALA A 12 -7.03 -21.87 -3.62
C ALA A 12 -6.17 -20.88 -2.81
N ILE A 13 -5.10 -20.39 -3.40
CA ILE A 13 -4.22 -19.38 -2.81
C ILE A 13 -4.55 -18.03 -3.41
N GLY A 14 -4.67 -17.00 -2.59
CA GLY A 14 -4.93 -15.65 -3.05
C GLY A 14 -3.89 -15.19 -4.07
N HIS A 15 -4.37 -14.59 -5.16
CA HIS A 15 -3.48 -14.08 -6.22
C HIS A 15 -2.68 -12.88 -5.69
N GLY A 16 -1.35 -12.92 -5.85
CA GLY A 16 -0.45 -11.89 -5.34
C GLY A 16 -0.74 -10.48 -5.85
N GLY A 17 -1.32 -10.36 -7.04
CA GLY A 17 -1.71 -9.07 -7.61
C GLY A 17 -2.72 -8.30 -6.74
N TYR A 18 -3.64 -8.99 -6.08
CA TYR A 18 -4.60 -8.34 -5.19
C TYR A 18 -3.93 -7.86 -3.90
N THR A 19 -3.02 -8.63 -3.34
CA THR A 19 -2.22 -8.23 -2.19
C THR A 19 -1.36 -7.02 -2.52
N PHE A 20 -0.73 -7.01 -3.69
CA PHE A 20 0.03 -5.85 -4.19
C PHE A 20 -0.86 -4.61 -4.30
N THR A 21 -2.05 -4.75 -4.88
CA THR A 21 -2.98 -3.62 -5.05
C THR A 21 -3.37 -3.03 -3.69
N LEU A 22 -3.64 -3.86 -2.69
CA LEU A 22 -3.95 -3.39 -1.35
C LEU A 22 -2.78 -2.61 -0.74
N ALA A 23 -1.57 -3.15 -0.83
CA ALA A 23 -0.36 -2.50 -0.32
C ALA A 23 -0.09 -1.18 -1.06
N ASP A 24 -0.24 -1.18 -2.38
CA ASP A 24 -0.05 0.01 -3.22
C ASP A 24 -1.06 1.11 -2.89
N SER A 25 -2.31 0.73 -2.64
CA SER A 25 -3.35 1.68 -2.23
C SER A 25 -3.02 2.32 -0.88
N ALA A 26 -2.56 1.56 0.09
CA ALA A 26 -2.13 2.08 1.39
C ALA A 26 -0.93 3.02 1.24
N PHE A 27 0.01 2.67 0.38
CA PHE A 27 1.15 3.52 0.05
C PHE A 27 0.70 4.85 -0.57
N ALA A 28 -0.21 4.80 -1.55
CA ALA A 28 -0.73 6.00 -2.20
C ALA A 28 -1.40 6.95 -1.20
N PHE A 29 -2.20 6.42 -0.29
CA PHE A 29 -2.80 7.20 0.79
C PHE A 29 -1.75 7.85 1.68
N ALA A 30 -0.77 7.08 2.12
CA ALA A 30 0.26 7.57 3.03
C ALA A 30 1.09 8.69 2.40
N CYS A 31 1.59 8.50 1.17
CA CYS A 31 2.45 9.49 0.55
C CYS A 31 1.71 10.75 0.09
N ASN A 32 0.40 10.68 -0.12
CA ASN A 32 -0.42 11.84 -0.46
C ASN A 32 -1.07 12.51 0.77
N SER A 33 -0.77 12.05 1.98
CA SER A 33 -1.37 12.59 3.22
C SER A 33 -0.99 14.04 3.50
N TYR A 34 0.06 14.54 2.84
CA TYR A 34 0.52 15.93 2.97
C TYR A 34 -0.16 16.91 2.01
N ASN A 35 -1.21 16.46 1.31
CA ASN A 35 -1.91 17.27 0.30
C ASN A 35 -0.99 17.81 -0.80
N ARG A 36 -0.01 17.02 -1.19
CA ARG A 36 0.88 17.31 -2.32
C ARG A 36 0.74 16.20 -3.34
N VAL A 37 0.74 16.56 -4.61
CA VAL A 37 0.65 15.55 -5.67
C VAL A 37 1.92 14.72 -5.65
N THR A 38 1.79 13.46 -5.28
CA THR A 38 2.91 12.55 -5.06
C THR A 38 2.65 11.27 -5.84
N VAL A 39 3.64 10.82 -6.56
CA VAL A 39 3.56 9.63 -7.40
C VAL A 39 4.54 8.58 -6.91
N ALA A 40 4.26 7.32 -7.25
CA ALA A 40 5.20 6.25 -7.00
C ALA A 40 6.39 6.37 -7.95
N ALA A 41 7.59 6.43 -7.39
CA ALA A 41 8.84 6.42 -8.15
C ALA A 41 9.44 5.02 -8.19
N GLY A 42 9.06 4.16 -7.29
CA GLY A 42 9.49 2.76 -7.24
C GLY A 42 8.75 2.02 -6.16
N ALA A 43 8.70 0.71 -6.31
CA ALA A 43 8.07 -0.17 -5.32
C ALA A 43 8.72 -1.54 -5.36
N GLU A 44 8.79 -2.17 -4.20
CA GLU A 44 9.30 -3.52 -4.04
C GLU A 44 8.37 -4.25 -3.09
N ILE A 45 7.93 -5.45 -3.47
CA ILE A 45 7.09 -6.28 -2.63
C ILE A 45 7.75 -7.64 -2.40
N ARG A 46 7.58 -8.15 -1.19
CA ARG A 46 7.96 -9.52 -0.83
C ARG A 46 6.75 -10.24 -0.28
N PHE A 47 6.42 -11.36 -0.88
CA PHE A 47 5.36 -12.23 -0.41
C PHE A 47 5.94 -13.17 0.64
N ARG A 48 5.39 -13.11 1.86
CA ARG A 48 5.90 -13.85 3.02
C ARG A 48 5.12 -15.12 3.29
N ALA A 49 3.82 -15.10 3.00
CA ALA A 49 2.92 -16.21 3.23
C ALA A 49 1.78 -16.16 2.22
N PRO A 50 1.20 -17.31 1.84
CA PRO A 50 0.05 -17.31 0.94
C PRO A 50 -1.19 -16.76 1.64
N THR A 51 -2.05 -16.13 0.86
CA THR A 51 -3.40 -15.76 1.30
C THR A 51 -4.38 -16.82 0.82
N ARG A 52 -5.48 -16.95 1.55
CA ARG A 52 -6.48 -17.96 1.26
C ARG A 52 -7.86 -17.34 1.16
N LEU A 53 -8.76 -18.04 0.51
CA LEU A 53 -10.16 -17.64 0.43
C LEU A 53 -10.71 -17.36 1.82
N GLY A 54 -11.36 -16.22 1.99
CA GLY A 54 -11.95 -15.80 3.25
C GLY A 54 -11.03 -15.03 4.19
N ASP A 55 -9.72 -14.97 3.91
CA ASP A 55 -8.80 -14.17 4.70
C ASP A 55 -9.17 -12.69 4.61
N VAL A 56 -9.13 -12.01 5.73
CA VAL A 56 -9.28 -10.56 5.79
C VAL A 56 -7.89 -9.95 5.91
N LEU A 57 -7.51 -9.18 4.90
CA LEU A 57 -6.20 -8.57 4.81
C LEU A 57 -6.26 -7.10 5.20
N THR A 58 -5.32 -6.69 6.05
CA THR A 58 -5.17 -5.31 6.47
C THR A 58 -3.78 -4.82 6.09
N ALA A 59 -3.72 -3.71 5.37
CA ALA A 59 -2.47 -3.04 5.05
C ALA A 59 -2.23 -1.89 6.03
N THR A 60 -1.02 -1.83 6.56
CA THR A 60 -0.61 -0.77 7.47
C THR A 60 0.61 -0.09 6.86
N ALA A 61 0.53 1.22 6.66
CA ALA A 61 1.60 2.02 6.10
C ALA A 61 2.27 2.87 7.17
N ALA A 62 3.58 2.96 7.10
CA ALA A 62 4.38 3.83 7.97
C ALA A 62 5.43 4.55 7.13
N GLU A 63 5.55 5.86 7.31
CA GLU A 63 6.61 6.63 6.69
C GLU A 63 7.94 6.25 7.34
N ARG A 64 8.89 5.79 6.53
CA ARG A 64 10.24 5.49 7.01
C ARG A 64 11.12 6.71 6.97
N GLU A 65 11.07 7.45 5.86
CA GLU A 65 11.94 8.58 5.59
C GLU A 65 11.28 9.52 4.61
N ARG A 66 11.50 10.80 4.81
CA ARG A 66 11.07 11.83 3.88
C ARG A 66 12.17 12.87 3.76
N GLU A 67 12.74 13.01 2.56
CA GLU A 67 13.82 13.93 2.30
C GLU A 67 13.51 14.75 1.04
N GLY A 68 13.31 16.06 1.20
CA GLY A 68 12.92 16.92 0.10
C GLY A 68 11.59 16.48 -0.50
N ARG A 69 11.62 16.10 -1.78
CA ARG A 69 10.45 15.61 -2.52
C ARG A 69 10.33 14.09 -2.52
N ASP A 70 11.31 13.42 -1.96
CA ASP A 70 11.37 11.96 -1.95
C ASP A 70 10.87 11.42 -0.61
N GLY A 71 10.17 10.30 -0.65
CA GLY A 71 9.71 9.60 0.53
C GLY A 71 9.86 8.10 0.39
N THR A 72 10.05 7.43 1.52
CA THR A 72 10.09 5.97 1.59
C THR A 72 9.10 5.52 2.65
N TYR A 73 8.28 4.53 2.28
CA TYR A 73 7.20 4.04 3.10
C TYR A 73 7.30 2.53 3.23
N ASP A 74 7.10 2.05 4.44
CA ASP A 74 6.99 0.63 4.73
C ASP A 74 5.52 0.27 4.90
N ILE A 75 5.06 -0.70 4.13
CA ILE A 75 3.71 -1.21 4.22
C ILE A 75 3.77 -2.69 4.55
N SER A 76 2.99 -3.12 5.51
CA SER A 76 2.81 -4.53 5.82
C SER A 76 1.36 -4.92 5.59
N VAL A 77 1.15 -6.10 5.02
CA VAL A 77 -0.18 -6.69 4.85
C VAL A 77 -0.25 -7.92 5.71
N SER A 78 -1.25 -7.99 6.57
CA SER A 78 -1.42 -9.10 7.48
C SER A 78 -2.86 -9.59 7.53
N THR A 79 -3.01 -10.84 7.96
CA THR A 79 -4.32 -11.45 8.23
C THR A 79 -4.79 -11.06 9.63
N THR A 80 -6.04 -11.41 9.96
CA THR A 80 -6.65 -11.09 11.25
C THR A 80 -5.89 -11.67 12.43
N ASP A 81 -5.25 -12.84 12.26
CA ASP A 81 -4.45 -13.47 13.32
C ASP A 81 -3.04 -12.89 13.47
N GLY A 82 -2.71 -11.88 12.69
CA GLY A 82 -1.42 -11.21 12.76
C GLY A 82 -0.33 -11.80 11.86
N THR A 83 -0.64 -12.81 11.05
CA THR A 83 0.33 -13.34 10.09
C THR A 83 0.63 -12.31 9.01
N VAL A 84 1.89 -11.93 8.87
CA VAL A 84 2.33 -11.03 7.80
C VAL A 84 2.43 -11.82 6.51
N VAL A 85 1.61 -11.45 5.53
CA VAL A 85 1.58 -12.13 4.22
C VAL A 85 2.42 -11.43 3.18
N ALA A 86 2.67 -10.13 3.33
CA ALA A 86 3.53 -9.38 2.43
C ALA A 86 4.13 -8.16 3.13
N THR A 87 5.32 -7.79 2.69
CA THR A 87 5.95 -6.52 3.04
C THR A 87 6.23 -5.76 1.74
N PHE A 88 5.99 -4.46 1.78
CA PHE A 88 6.09 -3.58 0.61
C PHE A 88 6.90 -2.35 0.99
N VAL A 89 7.83 -1.98 0.14
CA VAL A 89 8.57 -0.72 0.28
C VAL A 89 8.21 0.15 -0.91
N GLY A 90 7.59 1.29 -0.64
CA GLY A 90 7.24 2.27 -1.66
C GLY A 90 8.16 3.47 -1.60
N ARG A 91 8.65 3.89 -2.75
CA ARG A 91 9.39 5.15 -2.90
C ARG A 91 8.53 6.11 -3.68
N SER A 92 8.32 7.29 -3.10
CA SER A 92 7.46 8.31 -3.67
C SER A 92 8.26 9.52 -4.10
N LYS A 93 7.69 10.27 -5.04
CA LYS A 93 8.23 11.55 -5.46
C LYS A 93 7.12 12.57 -5.55
N GLU A 94 7.29 13.69 -4.87
CA GLU A 94 6.39 14.82 -4.97
C GLU A 94 6.68 15.55 -6.28
N ILE A 95 5.65 15.71 -7.12
CA ILE A 95 5.80 16.32 -8.44
C ILE A 95 5.29 17.76 -8.50
N GLY A 96 4.86 18.30 -7.36
CA GLY A 96 4.35 19.65 -7.25
C GLY A 96 2.82 19.72 -7.35
N GLY A 97 2.27 20.88 -6.97
CA GLY A 97 0.84 21.05 -6.90
C GLY A 97 0.23 20.45 -5.64
N VAL A 98 -1.05 20.63 -5.49
CA VAL A 98 -1.81 20.09 -4.36
C VAL A 98 -2.94 19.21 -4.89
N LEU A 99 -3.35 18.22 -4.10
CA LEU A 99 -4.42 17.31 -4.46
C LEU A 99 -5.77 18.04 -4.53
N PHE A 100 -5.98 19.00 -3.64
CA PHE A 100 -7.12 19.88 -3.64
C PHE A 100 -6.72 21.22 -3.04
N GLU A 101 -7.37 22.29 -3.49
CA GLU A 101 -7.09 23.61 -2.98
C GLU A 101 -7.60 23.76 -1.56
N VAL A 102 -6.71 24.31 -0.70
CA VAL A 102 -7.11 24.79 0.61
C VAL A 102 -7.21 26.30 0.50
N ASN A 103 -8.39 26.84 0.76
CA ASN A 103 -8.58 28.28 0.72
C ASN A 103 -7.75 28.94 1.80
N ALA A 104 -6.81 29.81 1.41
CA ALA A 104 -5.92 30.49 2.32
C ALA A 104 -6.64 31.42 3.30
N ASP A 105 -7.87 31.80 2.97
CA ASP A 105 -8.71 32.65 3.81
C ASP A 105 -9.58 31.85 4.77
N ALA A 106 -9.49 30.55 4.70
CA ALA A 106 -10.25 29.67 5.57
C ALA A 106 -9.53 29.41 6.89
#